data_d4ef42c881242f94b19d3e879e88840c
#
_entry.id   d4ef42c881242f94b19d3e879e88840c
#
_cell.length_a   1.000
_cell.length_b   1.000
_cell.length_c   1.000
_cell.angle_alpha   90.00
_cell.angle_beta   90.00
_cell.angle_gamma   90.00
#
_symmetry.space_group_name_H-M   'P 1'
#
loop_
_entity.id
_entity.type
_entity.pdbx_description
1 polymer ?
#
loop_
_entity_poly.entity_id
_entity_poly.type
_entity_poly.pdbx_seq_one_letter_code
_entity_poly.pdbx_strand_id
1 'polypeptide(L)'
;KVYQVKGKSFNANQLIQNLIDNTEDKSFINKNIKLDLAIEKIFFDNENAINDLKGELYFRNNELYKGDLKAYFSNDKELKFTVTSNGGTKVTTLFLDEAEPLVKKYKFIKGYKGGSLDLYSSKIGNKSDSTLKIYDFKLKELPVLTKILTLASLQGIADILSGEGIGFDEFEMNFQNQGNKITIEEIYAIGPAISIMMSGYVEKNKVISLRGTLVPATTINKAIGSIPVLGKILVGSKTGEGVFGV
;
A
#
# COMPACT_ATOMS: atom_id res chain seq x y z
N LYS A 1 23.48 18.40 -14.79
CA LYS A 1 23.71 19.42 -13.75
C LYS A 1 23.44 18.80 -12.39
N VAL A 2 24.20 19.23 -11.36
CA VAL A 2 24.00 18.83 -9.97
C VAL A 2 23.45 20.04 -9.22
N TYR A 3 22.40 19.83 -8.44
CA TYR A 3 21.80 20.85 -7.57
C TYR A 3 21.77 20.32 -6.15
N GLN A 4 22.18 21.15 -5.21
CA GLN A 4 22.03 20.89 -3.78
C GLN A 4 20.76 21.57 -3.26
N VAL A 5 19.87 20.81 -2.67
CA VAL A 5 18.65 21.31 -2.06
C VAL A 5 18.75 21.10 -0.55
N LYS A 6 18.99 22.19 0.16
CA LYS A 6 19.10 22.22 1.62
C LYS A 6 18.04 23.14 2.20
N GLY A 7 17.41 22.72 3.28
CA GLY A 7 16.38 23.52 3.92
C GLY A 7 16.00 23.05 5.32
N LYS A 8 15.47 23.98 6.12
CA LYS A 8 14.92 23.65 7.44
C LYS A 8 13.57 22.93 7.33
N SER A 9 12.77 23.30 6.32
CA SER A 9 11.48 22.65 6.13
C SER A 9 10.99 22.74 4.67
N PHE A 10 10.18 21.76 4.28
CA PHE A 10 9.51 21.71 2.99
C PHE A 10 8.10 21.13 3.17
N ASN A 11 7.12 21.73 2.53
CA ASN A 11 5.76 21.21 2.49
C ASN A 11 5.56 20.38 1.22
N ALA A 12 5.55 19.06 1.39
CA ALA A 12 5.37 18.10 0.30
C ALA A 12 3.90 17.72 0.03
N ASN A 13 2.95 18.30 0.76
CA ASN A 13 1.54 17.91 0.67
C ASN A 13 1.00 17.94 -0.76
N GLN A 14 1.21 19.07 -1.49
CA GLN A 14 0.75 19.20 -2.87
C GLN A 14 1.46 18.21 -3.81
N LEU A 15 2.76 18.01 -3.62
CA LEU A 15 3.54 17.05 -4.43
C LEU A 15 3.01 15.63 -4.25
N ILE A 16 2.77 15.21 -3.01
CA ILE A 16 2.23 13.87 -2.69
C ILE A 16 0.82 13.72 -3.25
N GLN A 17 -0.04 14.73 -3.12
CA GLN A 17 -1.39 14.70 -3.69
C GLN A 17 -1.35 14.52 -5.22
N ASN A 18 -0.52 15.28 -5.91
CA ASN A 18 -0.37 15.16 -7.37
C ASN A 18 0.12 13.76 -7.80
N LEU A 19 1.01 13.15 -7.02
CA LEU A 19 1.48 11.78 -7.26
C LEU A 19 0.37 10.73 -7.04
N ILE A 20 -0.45 10.92 -6.01
CA ILE A 20 -1.56 10.00 -5.69
C ILE A 20 -2.69 10.15 -6.73
N ASP A 21 -3.09 11.37 -7.04
CA ASP A 21 -4.20 11.66 -7.95
C ASP A 21 -3.84 11.38 -9.41
N ASN A 22 -2.56 11.05 -9.69
CA ASN A 22 -2.07 10.71 -11.02
C ASN A 22 -2.41 11.81 -12.05
N THR A 23 -2.46 13.06 -11.60
CA THR A 23 -2.58 14.18 -12.51
C THR A 23 -1.32 14.20 -13.36
N GLU A 24 -1.48 14.05 -14.67
CA GLU A 24 -0.39 14.18 -15.66
C GLU A 24 0.11 15.63 -15.65
N ASP A 25 0.67 16.06 -14.53
CA ASP A 25 1.37 17.32 -14.51
C ASP A 25 2.73 17.12 -15.17
N LYS A 26 2.87 17.88 -16.23
CA LYS A 26 4.06 18.01 -17.07
C LYS A 26 5.29 17.97 -16.18
N SER A 27 6.13 17.00 -16.44
CA SER A 27 7.41 16.83 -15.75
C SER A 27 8.10 18.19 -15.55
N PHE A 28 8.28 18.57 -14.30
CA PHE A 28 8.96 19.82 -13.92
C PHE A 28 10.42 19.87 -14.36
N ILE A 29 10.97 18.76 -14.88
CA ILE A 29 12.39 18.57 -15.07
C ILE A 29 12.69 18.09 -16.51
N ASN A 30 12.86 19.01 -17.43
CA ASN A 30 13.18 18.72 -18.84
C ASN A 30 14.67 18.44 -19.12
N LYS A 31 15.49 18.10 -18.12
CA LYS A 31 16.95 17.95 -18.26
C LYS A 31 17.47 16.81 -17.39
N ASN A 32 18.65 16.31 -17.75
CA ASN A 32 19.38 15.38 -16.88
C ASN A 32 19.88 16.15 -15.64
N ILE A 33 19.30 15.84 -14.49
CA ILE A 33 19.53 16.54 -13.23
C ILE A 33 19.84 15.52 -12.13
N LYS A 34 20.85 15.82 -11.33
CA LYS A 34 21.08 15.24 -10.02
C LYS A 34 20.64 16.23 -8.94
N LEU A 35 19.83 15.77 -8.01
CA LEU A 35 19.47 16.52 -6.80
C LEU A 35 20.13 15.83 -5.60
N ASP A 36 20.92 16.56 -4.85
CA ASP A 36 21.41 16.15 -3.55
C ASP A 36 20.55 16.83 -2.49
N LEU A 37 19.81 16.04 -1.72
CA LEU A 37 18.80 16.52 -0.78
C LEU A 37 19.30 16.43 0.66
N ALA A 38 19.06 17.51 1.44
CA ALA A 38 19.28 17.55 2.88
C ALA A 38 18.27 18.52 3.52
N ILE A 39 17.12 17.99 3.95
CA ILE A 39 16.03 18.78 4.49
C ILE A 39 15.70 18.28 5.88
N GLU A 40 15.73 19.18 6.89
CA GLU A 40 15.55 18.82 8.29
C GLU A 40 14.13 18.32 8.55
N LYS A 41 13.10 18.92 7.95
CA LYS A 41 11.70 18.52 8.17
C LYS A 41 10.86 18.62 6.90
N ILE A 42 10.12 17.54 6.59
CA ILE A 42 9.19 17.53 5.46
C ILE A 42 7.78 17.25 5.96
N PHE A 43 6.86 18.16 5.71
CA PHE A 43 5.46 18.03 6.06
C PHE A 43 4.68 17.33 4.95
N PHE A 44 3.98 16.27 5.30
CA PHE A 44 2.99 15.62 4.44
C PHE A 44 1.63 16.32 4.51
N ASP A 45 1.29 16.82 5.70
CA ASP A 45 0.12 17.64 6.02
C ASP A 45 0.39 18.45 7.29
N ASN A 46 -0.68 18.98 7.91
CA ASN A 46 -0.57 19.81 9.10
C ASN A 46 -0.15 19.04 10.37
N GLU A 47 -0.33 17.71 10.37
CA GLU A 47 -0.11 16.85 11.54
C GLU A 47 1.09 15.92 11.37
N ASN A 48 1.39 15.51 10.12
CA ASN A 48 2.37 14.49 9.82
C ASN A 48 3.59 15.04 9.08
N ALA A 49 4.76 14.72 9.59
CA ALA A 49 6.04 15.08 9.00
C ALA A 49 7.07 13.95 9.15
N ILE A 50 8.08 13.97 8.29
CA ILE A 50 9.33 13.21 8.45
C ILE A 50 10.49 14.16 8.68
N ASN A 51 11.52 13.67 9.33
CA ASN A 51 12.70 14.43 9.72
C ASN A 51 13.94 13.90 9.01
N ASP A 52 14.93 14.76 8.87
CA ASP A 52 16.27 14.43 8.37
C ASP A 52 16.29 13.71 7.02
N LEU A 53 15.47 14.19 6.06
CA LEU A 53 15.54 13.66 4.71
C LEU A 53 16.91 13.92 4.10
N LYS A 54 17.61 12.87 3.75
CA LYS A 54 18.88 12.89 3.04
C LYS A 54 18.86 11.94 1.88
N GLY A 55 19.62 12.26 0.83
CA GLY A 55 19.85 11.36 -0.28
C GLY A 55 19.96 12.04 -1.62
N GLU A 56 19.83 11.25 -2.67
CA GLU A 56 20.09 11.66 -4.04
C GLU A 56 18.96 11.22 -4.97
N LEU A 57 18.60 12.09 -5.91
CA LEU A 57 17.71 11.77 -7.02
C LEU A 57 18.37 12.12 -8.34
N TYR A 58 18.34 11.19 -9.28
CA TYR A 58 18.83 11.38 -10.66
C TYR A 58 17.67 11.28 -11.63
N PHE A 59 17.46 12.35 -12.36
CA PHE A 59 16.48 12.41 -13.45
C PHE A 59 17.19 12.33 -14.79
N ARG A 60 16.66 11.52 -15.69
CA ARG A 60 17.09 11.40 -17.09
C ARG A 60 15.85 11.43 -17.97
N ASN A 61 15.82 12.33 -18.97
CA ASN A 61 14.67 12.48 -19.88
C ASN A 61 13.33 12.56 -19.15
N ASN A 62 13.27 13.39 -18.11
CA ASN A 62 12.08 13.61 -17.27
C ASN A 62 11.66 12.44 -16.37
N GLU A 63 12.35 11.33 -16.40
CA GLU A 63 12.07 10.19 -15.53
C GLU A 63 13.09 10.09 -14.39
N LEU A 64 12.61 9.71 -13.23
CA LEU A 64 13.48 9.31 -12.12
C LEU A 64 14.19 8.02 -12.51
N TYR A 65 15.51 8.13 -12.75
CA TYR A 65 16.36 7.04 -13.20
C TYR A 65 17.04 6.31 -12.05
N LYS A 66 17.50 7.06 -11.04
CA LYS A 66 18.09 6.54 -9.81
C LYS A 66 17.69 7.40 -8.64
N GLY A 67 17.42 6.80 -7.50
CA GLY A 67 17.10 7.48 -6.26
C GLY A 67 17.55 6.67 -5.06
N ASP A 68 17.99 7.36 -4.02
CA ASP A 68 18.28 6.80 -2.72
C ASP A 68 17.96 7.87 -1.68
N LEU A 69 16.86 7.70 -0.97
CA LEU A 69 16.39 8.64 0.06
C LEU A 69 16.18 7.91 1.37
N LYS A 70 16.59 8.56 2.44
CA LYS A 70 16.39 8.13 3.81
C LYS A 70 15.84 9.29 4.64
N ALA A 71 14.87 8.99 5.50
CA ALA A 71 14.29 9.94 6.43
C ALA A 71 13.77 9.19 7.67
N TYR A 72 13.27 9.92 8.65
CA TYR A 72 12.75 9.33 9.88
C TYR A 72 11.39 9.94 10.23
N PHE A 73 10.47 9.10 10.66
CA PHE A 73 9.26 9.54 11.37
C PHE A 73 9.61 9.99 12.79
N SER A 74 8.65 10.49 13.55
CA SER A 74 8.83 10.67 15.00
C SER A 74 9.13 9.30 15.65
N ASN A 75 10.03 9.25 16.63
CA ASN A 75 10.49 8.03 17.32
C ASN A 75 11.49 7.16 16.54
N ASP A 76 12.33 7.76 15.72
CA ASP A 76 13.42 7.10 14.98
C ASP A 76 12.99 5.97 14.02
N LYS A 77 11.70 5.88 13.69
CA LYS A 77 11.19 4.98 12.67
C LYS A 77 11.64 5.43 11.30
N GLU A 78 12.10 4.49 10.50
CA GLU A 78 12.77 4.78 9.25
C GLU A 78 11.82 4.84 8.06
N LEU A 79 12.14 5.72 7.10
CA LEU A 79 11.65 5.72 5.74
C LEU A 79 12.83 5.54 4.81
N LYS A 80 12.77 4.54 3.93
CA LYS A 80 13.72 4.33 2.84
C LYS A 80 13.01 4.29 1.51
N PHE A 81 13.54 5.01 0.53
CA PHE A 81 13.07 4.97 -0.85
C PHE A 81 14.23 4.80 -1.79
N THR A 82 14.19 3.77 -2.64
CA THR A 82 15.22 3.55 -3.65
C THR A 82 14.64 3.40 -5.04
N VAL A 83 15.34 3.89 -6.03
CA VAL A 83 15.10 3.63 -7.45
C VAL A 83 16.40 3.26 -8.13
N THR A 84 16.41 2.18 -8.88
CA THR A 84 17.56 1.74 -9.67
C THR A 84 17.08 1.36 -11.06
N SER A 85 17.73 1.90 -12.10
CA SER A 85 17.44 1.54 -13.49
C SER A 85 18.64 0.87 -14.14
N ASN A 86 18.45 -0.30 -14.71
CA ASN A 86 19.47 -1.06 -15.41
C ASN A 86 18.85 -1.87 -16.56
N GLY A 87 19.45 -1.84 -17.75
CA GLY A 87 19.03 -2.65 -18.89
C GLY A 87 17.56 -2.47 -19.32
N GLY A 88 16.99 -1.29 -19.14
CA GLY A 88 15.57 -1.02 -19.45
C GLY A 88 14.57 -1.40 -18.34
N THR A 89 15.05 -1.99 -17.26
CA THR A 89 14.26 -2.32 -16.07
C THR A 89 14.49 -1.26 -15.01
N LYS A 90 13.40 -0.73 -14.45
CA LYS A 90 13.41 0.19 -13.30
C LYS A 90 12.82 -0.50 -12.07
N VAL A 91 13.63 -0.67 -11.04
CA VAL A 91 13.23 -1.21 -9.75
C VAL A 91 13.05 -0.06 -8.76
N THR A 92 11.89 -0.04 -8.10
CA THR A 92 11.55 0.92 -7.06
C THR A 92 11.25 0.17 -5.77
N THR A 93 11.81 0.61 -4.65
CA THR A 93 11.43 0.11 -3.33
C THR A 93 11.06 1.28 -2.42
N LEU A 94 10.06 1.07 -1.58
CA LEU A 94 9.69 1.97 -0.50
C LEU A 94 9.49 1.14 0.76
N PHE A 95 10.18 1.50 1.81
CA PHE A 95 10.06 0.92 3.13
C PHE A 95 9.67 1.99 4.14
N LEU A 96 8.64 1.72 4.94
CA LEU A 96 8.13 2.62 5.97
C LEU A 96 7.94 1.84 7.27
N ASP A 97 8.63 2.21 8.33
CA ASP A 97 8.35 1.69 9.69
C ASP A 97 7.02 2.23 10.25
N GLU A 98 6.46 3.26 9.62
CA GLU A 98 5.18 3.85 9.99
C GLU A 98 4.37 4.17 8.72
N ALA A 99 3.39 3.31 8.41
CA ALA A 99 2.60 3.42 7.18
C ALA A 99 1.45 4.43 7.30
N GLU A 100 0.93 4.65 8.50
CA GLU A 100 -0.27 5.44 8.76
C GLU A 100 -0.25 6.84 8.13
N PRO A 101 0.83 7.66 8.26
CA PRO A 101 0.85 9.00 7.70
C PRO A 101 0.70 9.06 6.17
N LEU A 102 1.23 8.04 5.47
CA LEU A 102 1.13 7.97 4.01
C LEU A 102 -0.19 7.35 3.55
N VAL A 103 -0.62 6.25 4.18
CA VAL A 103 -1.85 5.53 3.80
C VAL A 103 -3.10 6.40 4.01
N LYS A 104 -3.14 7.20 5.07
CA LYS A 104 -4.24 8.15 5.31
C LYS A 104 -4.44 9.19 4.21
N LYS A 105 -3.45 9.42 3.36
CA LYS A 105 -3.60 10.29 2.19
C LYS A 105 -4.53 9.71 1.12
N TYR A 106 -4.70 8.40 1.11
CA TYR A 106 -5.65 7.75 0.21
C TYR A 106 -7.07 7.87 0.77
N LYS A 107 -7.88 8.74 0.18
CA LYS A 107 -9.23 9.11 0.65
C LYS A 107 -10.23 7.95 0.73
N PHE A 108 -9.96 6.85 0.01
CA PHE A 108 -10.84 5.68 0.02
C PHE A 108 -10.55 4.71 1.19
N ILE A 109 -9.43 4.86 1.90
CA ILE A 109 -9.10 4.08 3.10
C ILE A 109 -9.31 4.96 4.32
N LYS A 110 -10.49 4.86 4.91
CA LYS A 110 -10.82 5.57 6.14
C LYS A 110 -10.49 4.72 7.36
N GLY A 111 -10.13 5.38 8.46
CA GLY A 111 -9.89 4.71 9.73
C GLY A 111 -8.70 3.75 9.77
N TYR A 112 -7.73 3.90 8.86
CA TYR A 112 -6.47 3.17 8.91
C TYR A 112 -5.61 3.64 10.09
N LYS A 113 -5.00 2.69 10.81
CA LYS A 113 -4.13 2.95 11.96
C LYS A 113 -2.94 2.01 12.03
N GLY A 114 -1.76 2.57 12.34
CA GLY A 114 -0.53 1.84 12.59
C GLY A 114 0.13 1.26 11.36
N GLY A 115 0.85 0.18 11.58
CA GLY A 115 1.47 -0.65 10.55
C GLY A 115 2.77 -0.13 9.96
N SER A 116 3.56 -1.06 9.44
CA SER A 116 4.70 -0.80 8.54
C SER A 116 4.32 -1.18 7.11
N LEU A 117 5.07 -0.66 6.12
CA LEU A 117 4.76 -0.88 4.71
C LEU A 117 6.03 -1.13 3.91
N ASP A 118 5.98 -2.17 3.06
CA ASP A 118 6.99 -2.49 2.07
C ASP A 118 6.35 -2.46 0.68
N LEU A 119 6.92 -1.69 -0.23
CA LEU A 119 6.55 -1.69 -1.64
C LEU A 119 7.77 -2.05 -2.48
N TYR A 120 7.61 -3.05 -3.33
CA TYR A 120 8.55 -3.38 -4.40
C TYR A 120 7.84 -3.26 -5.75
N SER A 121 8.49 -2.64 -6.73
CA SER A 121 7.96 -2.51 -8.08
C SER A 121 9.06 -2.64 -9.11
N SER A 122 8.86 -3.51 -10.10
CA SER A 122 9.74 -3.67 -11.26
C SER A 122 9.00 -3.24 -12.52
N LYS A 123 9.53 -2.20 -13.20
CA LYS A 123 8.91 -1.63 -14.40
C LYS A 123 9.79 -1.86 -15.63
N ILE A 124 9.16 -2.37 -16.70
CA ILE A 124 9.77 -2.51 -18.04
C ILE A 124 8.81 -1.85 -19.05
N GLY A 125 9.28 -0.81 -19.72
CA GLY A 125 8.44 -0.02 -20.63
C GLY A 125 7.25 0.60 -19.90
N ASN A 126 6.03 0.27 -20.34
CA ASN A 126 4.77 0.77 -19.74
C ASN A 126 4.11 -0.22 -18.76
N LYS A 127 4.76 -1.35 -18.47
CA LYS A 127 4.28 -2.40 -17.57
C LYS A 127 5.10 -2.41 -16.29
N SER A 128 4.46 -2.51 -15.15
CA SER A 128 5.11 -2.77 -13.86
C SER A 128 4.45 -3.92 -13.12
N ASP A 129 5.27 -4.78 -12.55
CA ASP A 129 4.88 -5.82 -11.62
C ASP A 129 5.28 -5.36 -10.21
N SER A 130 4.36 -5.43 -9.26
CA SER A 130 4.53 -4.83 -7.95
C SER A 130 3.98 -5.70 -6.83
N THR A 131 4.66 -5.68 -5.70
CA THR A 131 4.21 -6.29 -4.44
C THR A 131 4.14 -5.21 -3.37
N LEU A 132 2.99 -5.07 -2.72
CA LEU A 132 2.77 -4.24 -1.56
C LEU A 132 2.50 -5.13 -0.35
N LYS A 133 3.26 -4.94 0.72
CA LYS A 133 3.04 -5.59 2.01
C LYS A 133 2.78 -4.56 3.09
N ILE A 134 1.87 -4.87 4.00
CA ILE A 134 1.59 -4.05 5.18
C ILE A 134 1.44 -4.98 6.38
N TYR A 135 2.05 -4.60 7.50
CA TYR A 135 2.06 -5.41 8.71
C TYR A 135 1.48 -4.63 9.89
N ASP A 136 0.85 -5.34 10.82
CA ASP A 136 0.40 -4.85 12.14
C ASP A 136 -0.45 -3.57 12.08
N PHE A 137 -1.51 -3.57 11.30
CA PHE A 137 -2.39 -2.42 11.11
C PHE A 137 -3.85 -2.72 11.50
N LYS A 138 -4.65 -1.67 11.65
CA LYS A 138 -6.11 -1.74 11.88
C LYS A 138 -6.86 -0.96 10.83
N LEU A 139 -8.02 -1.47 10.46
CA LEU A 139 -8.99 -0.79 9.59
C LEU A 139 -10.29 -0.55 10.34
N LYS A 140 -10.81 0.66 10.21
CA LYS A 140 -12.14 1.05 10.66
C LYS A 140 -12.95 1.56 9.46
N GLU A 141 -14.27 1.59 9.63
CA GLU A 141 -15.15 2.28 8.68
C GLU A 141 -14.99 1.83 7.22
N LEU A 142 -14.94 0.52 6.99
CA LEU A 142 -15.03 -0.03 5.64
C LEU A 142 -16.49 -0.39 5.30
N PRO A 143 -17.29 0.55 4.76
CA PRO A 143 -18.74 0.35 4.60
C PRO A 143 -19.09 -0.87 3.73
N VAL A 144 -18.26 -1.14 2.69
CA VAL A 144 -18.46 -2.29 1.81
C VAL A 144 -18.25 -3.59 2.58
N LEU A 145 -17.15 -3.71 3.32
CA LEU A 145 -16.86 -4.90 4.12
C LEU A 145 -17.90 -5.09 5.22
N THR A 146 -18.29 -4.02 5.93
CA THR A 146 -19.37 -4.07 6.94
C THR A 146 -20.65 -4.62 6.35
N LYS A 147 -21.05 -4.15 5.16
CA LYS A 147 -22.26 -4.61 4.48
C LYS A 147 -22.17 -6.10 4.10
N ILE A 148 -21.05 -6.55 3.59
CA ILE A 148 -20.81 -7.95 3.25
C ILE A 148 -20.91 -8.83 4.49
N LEU A 149 -20.25 -8.44 5.60
CA LEU A 149 -20.29 -9.16 6.87
C LEU A 149 -21.71 -9.26 7.43
N THR A 150 -22.47 -8.19 7.35
CA THR A 150 -23.88 -8.18 7.78
C THR A 150 -24.73 -9.12 6.93
N LEU A 151 -24.58 -9.07 5.61
CA LEU A 151 -25.30 -9.96 4.69
C LEU A 151 -24.95 -11.44 4.91
N ALA A 152 -23.71 -11.72 5.29
CA ALA A 152 -23.24 -13.08 5.63
C ALA A 152 -23.62 -13.50 7.07
N SER A 153 -24.47 -12.75 7.76
CA SER A 153 -24.84 -13.01 9.17
C SER A 153 -23.67 -12.99 10.16
N LEU A 154 -22.64 -12.23 9.85
CA LEU A 154 -21.44 -12.05 10.68
C LEU A 154 -21.50 -10.71 11.44
N GLN A 155 -22.64 -10.40 12.03
CA GLN A 155 -22.92 -9.12 12.69
C GLN A 155 -21.87 -8.77 13.76
N GLY A 156 -21.43 -9.74 14.55
CA GLY A 156 -20.41 -9.49 15.58
C GLY A 156 -19.09 -8.95 15.03
N ILE A 157 -18.66 -9.43 13.85
CA ILE A 157 -17.46 -8.91 13.18
C ILE A 157 -17.74 -7.54 12.55
N ALA A 158 -18.94 -7.34 11.99
CA ALA A 158 -19.37 -6.04 11.47
C ALA A 158 -19.41 -4.96 12.57
N ASP A 159 -19.84 -5.32 13.77
CA ASP A 159 -19.86 -4.42 14.92
C ASP A 159 -18.46 -4.05 15.40
N ILE A 160 -17.53 -5.00 15.43
CA ILE A 160 -16.10 -4.73 15.73
C ILE A 160 -15.50 -3.78 14.69
N LEU A 161 -15.75 -4.02 13.40
CA LEU A 161 -15.27 -3.17 12.33
C LEU A 161 -15.78 -1.73 12.45
N SER A 162 -17.05 -1.57 12.82
CA SER A 162 -17.68 -0.25 12.99
C SER A 162 -17.26 0.46 14.29
N GLY A 163 -16.86 -0.31 15.30
CA GLY A 163 -16.44 0.19 16.61
C GLY A 163 -14.93 0.39 16.72
N GLU A 164 -14.24 -0.63 17.23
CA GLU A 164 -12.79 -0.58 17.49
C GLU A 164 -11.94 -0.73 16.24
N GLY A 165 -12.51 -1.28 15.18
CA GLY A 165 -11.82 -1.68 13.95
C GLY A 165 -11.31 -3.12 14.00
N ILE A 166 -10.98 -3.65 12.84
CA ILE A 166 -10.41 -4.99 12.66
C ILE A 166 -8.90 -4.86 12.49
N GLY A 167 -8.14 -5.60 13.30
CA GLY A 167 -6.70 -5.74 13.16
C GLY A 167 -6.33 -6.76 12.08
N PHE A 168 -5.23 -6.48 11.40
CA PHE A 168 -4.58 -7.39 10.47
C PHE A 168 -3.10 -7.47 10.83
N ASP A 169 -2.60 -8.70 10.88
CA ASP A 169 -1.19 -8.98 11.16
C ASP A 169 -0.37 -8.81 9.87
N GLU A 170 -0.96 -9.21 8.74
CA GLU A 170 -0.32 -9.14 7.42
C GLU A 170 -1.34 -8.86 6.31
N PHE A 171 -0.92 -8.02 5.39
CA PHE A 171 -1.57 -7.79 4.09
C PHE A 171 -0.51 -7.87 3.00
N GLU A 172 -0.78 -8.62 1.94
CA GLU A 172 0.01 -8.62 0.72
C GLU A 172 -0.87 -8.44 -0.50
N MET A 173 -0.41 -7.62 -1.44
CA MET A 173 -1.05 -7.44 -2.73
C MET A 173 -0.02 -7.53 -3.85
N ASN A 174 -0.21 -8.51 -4.74
CA ASN A 174 0.55 -8.68 -5.96
C ASN A 174 -0.26 -8.13 -7.13
N PHE A 175 0.28 -7.13 -7.82
CA PHE A 175 -0.45 -6.45 -8.88
C PHE A 175 0.45 -6.00 -10.03
N GLN A 176 -0.16 -5.95 -11.20
CA GLN A 176 0.45 -5.47 -12.42
C GLN A 176 -0.24 -4.21 -12.90
N ASN A 177 0.54 -3.17 -13.20
CA ASN A 177 0.00 -1.94 -13.78
C ASN A 177 0.44 -1.83 -15.24
N GLN A 178 -0.51 -1.64 -16.15
CA GLN A 178 -0.27 -1.41 -17.56
C GLN A 178 -1.24 -0.36 -18.11
N GLY A 179 -0.73 0.84 -18.33
CA GLY A 179 -1.54 1.97 -18.78
C GLY A 179 -2.65 2.34 -17.80
N ASN A 180 -3.91 2.21 -18.23
CA ASN A 180 -5.08 2.54 -17.41
C ASN A 180 -5.63 1.37 -16.58
N LYS A 181 -5.01 0.19 -16.67
CA LYS A 181 -5.47 -1.01 -15.99
C LYS A 181 -4.46 -1.45 -14.94
N ILE A 182 -4.95 -1.74 -13.74
CA ILE A 182 -4.24 -2.44 -12.70
C ILE A 182 -4.89 -3.82 -12.58
N THR A 183 -4.14 -4.86 -12.90
CA THR A 183 -4.56 -6.25 -12.64
C THR A 183 -4.06 -6.65 -11.28
N ILE A 184 -4.94 -7.07 -10.41
CA ILE A 184 -4.64 -7.56 -9.07
C ILE A 184 -4.62 -9.08 -9.16
N GLU A 185 -3.42 -9.64 -9.14
CA GLU A 185 -3.24 -11.08 -9.25
C GLU A 185 -3.72 -11.76 -7.98
N GLU A 186 -3.33 -11.18 -6.84
CA GLU A 186 -3.70 -11.66 -5.53
C GLU A 186 -3.66 -10.54 -4.50
N ILE A 187 -4.67 -10.52 -3.63
CA ILE A 187 -4.65 -9.85 -2.34
C ILE A 187 -4.90 -10.92 -1.30
N TYR A 188 -4.09 -10.97 -0.25
CA TYR A 188 -4.48 -11.63 0.97
C TYR A 188 -4.26 -10.72 2.17
N ALA A 189 -5.13 -10.84 3.17
CA ALA A 189 -5.00 -10.16 4.44
C ALA A 189 -5.34 -11.16 5.55
N ILE A 190 -4.49 -11.25 6.55
CA ILE A 190 -4.60 -12.18 7.67
C ILE A 190 -4.73 -11.38 8.95
N GLY A 191 -5.76 -11.67 9.73
CA GLY A 191 -5.96 -11.05 11.03
C GLY A 191 -6.68 -11.98 12.00
N PRO A 192 -6.68 -11.66 13.30
CA PRO A 192 -7.25 -12.50 14.34
C PRO A 192 -8.77 -12.67 14.26
N ALA A 193 -9.48 -11.75 13.60
CA ALA A 193 -10.93 -11.83 13.44
C ALA A 193 -11.36 -12.37 12.08
N ILE A 194 -10.58 -12.12 11.04
CA ILE A 194 -10.95 -12.42 9.66
C ILE A 194 -9.71 -12.54 8.78
N SER A 195 -9.76 -13.44 7.80
CA SER A 195 -8.81 -13.51 6.70
C SER A 195 -9.53 -13.29 5.38
N ILE A 196 -8.86 -12.61 4.44
CA ILE A 196 -9.43 -12.21 3.17
C ILE A 196 -8.46 -12.60 2.05
N MET A 197 -8.99 -13.17 0.97
CA MET A 197 -8.26 -13.41 -0.26
C MET A 197 -9.07 -12.88 -1.44
N MET A 198 -8.46 -12.06 -2.30
CA MET A 198 -9.13 -11.47 -3.45
C MET A 198 -8.21 -11.41 -4.66
N SER A 199 -8.83 -11.32 -5.85
CA SER A 199 -8.16 -11.01 -7.10
C SER A 199 -9.10 -10.23 -8.01
N GLY A 200 -8.57 -9.61 -9.07
CA GLY A 200 -9.40 -8.88 -10.01
C GLY A 200 -8.65 -7.78 -10.74
N TYR A 201 -9.33 -6.66 -10.98
CA TYR A 201 -8.72 -5.54 -11.66
C TYR A 201 -9.37 -4.20 -11.31
N VAL A 202 -8.62 -3.14 -11.54
CA VAL A 202 -9.07 -1.75 -11.44
C VAL A 202 -8.79 -1.08 -12.78
N GLU A 203 -9.81 -0.52 -13.43
CA GLU A 203 -9.64 0.41 -14.54
C GLU A 203 -9.80 1.83 -14.02
N LYS A 204 -8.79 2.66 -14.23
CA LYS A 204 -8.79 4.05 -13.75
C LYS A 204 -10.03 4.80 -14.24
N ASN A 205 -10.74 5.41 -13.31
CA ASN A 205 -11.95 6.21 -13.54
C ASN A 205 -13.14 5.45 -14.16
N LYS A 206 -13.16 4.11 -14.11
CA LYS A 206 -14.24 3.31 -14.69
C LYS A 206 -14.79 2.28 -13.72
N VAL A 207 -14.04 1.24 -13.44
CA VAL A 207 -14.51 0.05 -12.75
C VAL A 207 -13.49 -0.48 -11.77
N ILE A 208 -13.97 -0.91 -10.60
CA ILE A 208 -13.27 -1.80 -9.69
C ILE A 208 -14.02 -3.12 -9.70
N SER A 209 -13.38 -4.19 -10.13
CA SER A 209 -13.92 -5.54 -10.15
C SER A 209 -13.02 -6.46 -9.37
N LEU A 210 -13.45 -6.83 -8.17
CA LEU A 210 -12.74 -7.77 -7.28
C LEU A 210 -13.67 -8.93 -6.97
N ARG A 211 -13.08 -10.11 -6.84
CA ARG A 211 -13.74 -11.32 -6.37
C ARG A 211 -12.83 -12.00 -5.36
N GLY A 212 -13.41 -12.68 -4.40
CA GLY A 212 -12.58 -13.32 -3.39
C GLY A 212 -13.35 -14.13 -2.38
N THR A 213 -12.64 -14.51 -1.34
CA THR A 213 -13.12 -15.31 -0.22
C THR A 213 -12.78 -14.61 1.08
N LEU A 214 -13.72 -14.66 2.01
CA LEU A 214 -13.61 -14.09 3.33
C LEU A 214 -13.84 -15.20 4.35
N VAL A 215 -12.89 -15.39 5.27
CA VAL A 215 -12.91 -16.47 6.25
C VAL A 215 -12.88 -15.90 7.67
N PRO A 216 -13.97 -16.01 8.44
CA PRO A 216 -13.99 -15.60 9.84
C PRO A 216 -13.09 -16.50 10.70
N ALA A 217 -12.47 -15.94 11.74
CA ALA A 217 -11.60 -16.68 12.66
C ALA A 217 -12.31 -17.81 13.41
N THR A 218 -13.62 -17.65 13.66
CA THR A 218 -14.43 -18.71 14.27
C THR A 218 -14.46 -20.00 13.46
N THR A 219 -14.34 -19.89 12.14
CA THR A 219 -14.23 -21.03 11.21
C THR A 219 -12.85 -21.63 11.25
N ILE A 220 -11.80 -20.80 11.34
CA ILE A 220 -10.40 -21.23 11.44
C ILE A 220 -10.18 -22.04 12.71
N ASN A 221 -10.68 -21.58 13.86
CA ASN A 221 -10.54 -22.27 15.14
C ASN A 221 -11.20 -23.67 15.17
N LYS A 222 -12.28 -23.87 14.42
CA LYS A 222 -12.90 -25.18 14.24
C LYS A 222 -12.12 -26.09 13.29
N ALA A 223 -11.34 -25.51 12.39
CA ALA A 223 -10.64 -26.21 11.33
C ALA A 223 -9.16 -26.51 11.65
N ILE A 224 -8.56 -25.82 12.64
CA ILE A 224 -7.13 -25.99 13.02
C ILE A 224 -6.76 -27.42 13.41
N GLY A 225 -7.72 -28.27 13.82
CA GLY A 225 -7.50 -29.70 14.03
C GLY A 225 -7.31 -30.53 12.76
N SER A 226 -7.56 -29.99 11.55
CA SER A 226 -7.65 -30.78 10.32
C SER A 226 -6.94 -30.20 9.09
N ILE A 227 -6.30 -29.02 9.16
CA ILE A 227 -5.77 -28.37 7.96
C ILE A 227 -4.28 -28.05 8.09
N PRO A 228 -3.42 -28.71 7.27
CA PRO A 228 -2.04 -28.28 7.10
C PRO A 228 -2.01 -27.11 6.10
N VAL A 229 -1.56 -25.95 6.58
CA VAL A 229 -1.25 -24.73 5.79
C VAL A 229 -2.46 -23.91 5.34
N LEU A 230 -2.56 -22.68 5.85
CA LEU A 230 -3.56 -21.66 5.52
C LEU A 230 -3.76 -21.43 4.00
N GLY A 231 -2.73 -21.59 3.19
CA GLY A 231 -2.82 -21.47 1.73
C GLY A 231 -3.75 -22.48 1.05
N LYS A 232 -4.03 -23.64 1.66
CA LYS A 232 -4.99 -24.64 1.14
C LYS A 232 -6.43 -24.35 1.58
N ILE A 233 -6.64 -23.62 2.66
CA ILE A 233 -7.98 -23.24 3.15
C ILE A 233 -8.62 -22.25 2.19
N LEU A 234 -7.82 -21.34 1.67
CA LEU A 234 -8.27 -20.28 0.76
C LEU A 234 -8.51 -20.77 -0.67
N VAL A 235 -7.94 -21.89 -1.07
CA VAL A 235 -8.04 -22.43 -2.45
C VAL A 235 -9.20 -23.42 -2.62
N GLY A 236 -10.10 -23.53 -1.64
CA GLY A 236 -11.39 -24.19 -1.86
C GLY A 236 -11.35 -25.71 -1.86
N SER A 237 -11.46 -26.35 -0.71
CA SER A 237 -12.18 -27.60 -0.61
C SER A 237 -13.64 -27.28 -0.24
N LYS A 238 -14.57 -27.89 -0.93
CA LYS A 238 -16.03 -27.67 -0.86
C LYS A 238 -16.68 -28.05 0.49
N THR A 239 -15.97 -27.97 1.59
CA THR A 239 -16.47 -28.38 2.90
C THR A 239 -16.12 -27.32 3.93
N GLY A 240 -16.93 -26.29 4.05
CA GLY A 240 -16.74 -25.35 5.12
C GLY A 240 -17.91 -24.41 5.25
N GLU A 241 -18.73 -24.64 6.26
CA GLU A 241 -19.60 -23.59 6.77
C GLU A 241 -18.72 -22.40 7.18
N GLY A 242 -18.97 -21.24 6.60
CA GLY A 242 -18.29 -19.98 6.95
C GLY A 242 -17.27 -19.45 5.96
N VAL A 243 -17.13 -20.02 4.77
CA VAL A 243 -16.37 -19.44 3.66
C VAL A 243 -17.34 -18.71 2.72
N PHE A 244 -17.14 -17.42 2.50
CA PHE A 244 -18.02 -16.62 1.68
C PHE A 244 -17.25 -16.14 0.44
N GLY A 245 -17.78 -16.47 -0.75
CA GLY A 245 -17.32 -15.91 -2.00
C GLY A 245 -17.94 -14.52 -2.21
N VAL A 246 -17.15 -13.53 -2.60
CA VAL A 246 -17.57 -12.15 -2.87
C VAL A 246 -17.19 -11.77 -4.30
#